data_0c712f077f17869da615f48bb5433f2b
#
_entry.id   0c712f077f17869da615f48bb5433f2b
#
_cell.length_a   1.000
_cell.length_b   1.000
_cell.length_c   1.000
_cell.angle_alpha   90.00
_cell.angle_beta   90.00
_cell.angle_gamma   90.00
#
_symmetry.space_group_name_H-M   'P 1'
#
loop_
_entity.id
_entity.type
_entity.pdbx_description
1 polymer ?
#
loop_
_entity_poly.entity_id
_entity_poly.type
_entity_poly.pdbx_seq_one_letter_code
_entity_poly.pdbx_strand_id
1 'polypeptide(L)'
;MNYFRYKQFNKDIITVSVGYYLRYALSYRDISEILRERGINVHHSTVYRWVQEYAPILYQIWKKKHKKAYYKWRIDETYIKIKGKWSYLYRAIDAEGHTLDIWLRKQRDNHAAYAFIKRLIKQFGKPQKVITDQAPSTKVAMAKVIKTFKLNPDCHCTSKYLNNLI
;
A
#
# COMPACT_ATOMS: atom_id res chain seq x y z
N MET A 1 16.05 -19.11 -3.22
CA MET A 1 16.55 -18.81 -1.86
C MET A 1 15.50 -19.28 -0.85
N ASN A 2 15.88 -20.15 0.09
CA ASN A 2 14.94 -20.65 1.10
C ASN A 2 14.99 -19.77 2.35
N TYR A 3 14.05 -18.83 2.45
CA TYR A 3 13.96 -17.86 3.57
C TYR A 3 13.62 -18.48 4.93
N PHE A 4 13.15 -19.74 4.95
CA PHE A 4 12.67 -20.43 6.16
C PHE A 4 13.60 -21.53 6.66
N ARG A 5 14.81 -21.62 6.10
CA ARG A 5 15.82 -22.61 6.54
C ARG A 5 16.17 -22.41 8.01
N TYR A 6 16.26 -23.50 8.76
CA TYR A 6 16.57 -23.51 10.20
C TYR A 6 15.54 -22.81 11.12
N LYS A 7 14.29 -22.63 10.67
CA LYS A 7 13.22 -22.13 11.54
C LYS A 7 12.54 -23.29 12.27
N GLN A 8 12.24 -23.08 13.55
CA GLN A 8 11.56 -24.05 14.41
C GLN A 8 10.13 -24.35 13.91
N PHE A 9 9.46 -23.36 13.32
CA PHE A 9 8.08 -23.46 12.85
C PHE A 9 8.01 -23.59 11.33
N ASN A 10 6.97 -24.30 10.86
CA ASN A 10 6.71 -24.46 9.44
C ASN A 10 6.53 -23.08 8.76
N LYS A 11 7.01 -22.99 7.49
CA LYS A 11 6.89 -21.80 6.65
C LYS A 11 5.43 -21.28 6.56
N ASP A 12 4.45 -22.18 6.52
CA ASP A 12 3.05 -21.83 6.34
C ASP A 12 2.51 -21.13 7.60
N ILE A 13 2.89 -21.60 8.79
CA ILE A 13 2.55 -20.95 10.08
C ILE A 13 3.12 -19.54 10.12
N ILE A 14 4.40 -19.38 9.76
CA ILE A 14 5.06 -18.09 9.76
C ILE A 14 4.40 -17.15 8.74
N THR A 15 4.17 -17.61 7.52
CA THR A 15 3.59 -16.80 6.44
C THR A 15 2.17 -16.37 6.75
N VAL A 16 1.33 -17.28 7.28
CA VAL A 16 -0.05 -16.97 7.67
C VAL A 16 -0.09 -15.97 8.83
N SER A 17 0.78 -16.15 9.83
CA SER A 17 0.86 -15.22 10.98
C SER A 17 1.25 -13.81 10.55
N VAL A 18 2.26 -13.68 9.70
CA VAL A 18 2.67 -12.39 9.15
C VAL A 18 1.57 -11.81 8.25
N GLY A 19 0.91 -12.64 7.46
CA GLY A 19 -0.22 -12.26 6.62
C GLY A 19 -1.40 -11.71 7.44
N TYR A 20 -1.74 -12.33 8.56
CA TYR A 20 -2.78 -11.85 9.47
C TYR A 20 -2.46 -10.47 10.02
N TYR A 21 -1.23 -10.26 10.48
CA TYR A 21 -0.80 -8.95 10.96
C TYR A 21 -0.86 -7.86 9.89
N LEU A 22 -0.46 -8.17 8.66
CA LEU A 22 -0.41 -7.18 7.58
C LEU A 22 -1.79 -6.87 6.98
N ARG A 23 -2.75 -7.80 7.08
CA ARG A 23 -4.06 -7.68 6.45
C ARG A 23 -5.16 -7.21 7.40
N TYR A 24 -5.10 -7.60 8.66
CA TYR A 24 -6.13 -7.35 9.65
C TYR A 24 -5.59 -6.47 10.78
N ALA A 25 -6.47 -5.77 11.48
CA ALA A 25 -6.11 -4.95 12.64
C ALA A 25 -5.89 -5.83 13.91
N LEU A 26 -5.02 -6.84 13.80
CA LEU A 26 -4.70 -7.77 14.88
C LEU A 26 -3.37 -7.39 15.53
N SER A 27 -3.31 -7.49 16.85
CA SER A 27 -2.06 -7.40 17.59
C SER A 27 -1.25 -8.71 17.50
N TYR A 28 0.03 -8.66 17.85
CA TYR A 28 0.85 -9.88 17.96
C TYR A 28 0.31 -10.87 18.98
N ARG A 29 -0.39 -10.39 20.01
CA ARG A 29 -1.02 -11.21 21.05
C ARG A 29 -2.25 -11.92 20.49
N ASP A 30 -3.11 -11.22 19.77
CA ASP A 30 -4.28 -11.81 19.12
C ASP A 30 -3.87 -12.93 18.17
N ILE A 31 -2.83 -12.71 17.38
CA ILE A 31 -2.29 -13.75 16.48
C ILE A 31 -1.73 -14.94 17.25
N SER A 32 -1.00 -14.70 18.35
CA SER A 32 -0.50 -15.76 19.22
C SER A 32 -1.66 -16.58 19.81
N GLU A 33 -2.76 -15.94 20.19
CA GLU A 33 -3.97 -16.60 20.71
C GLU A 33 -4.68 -17.43 19.63
N ILE A 34 -4.89 -16.86 18.45
CA ILE A 34 -5.45 -17.57 17.29
C ILE A 34 -4.64 -18.83 16.94
N LEU A 35 -3.31 -18.77 17.03
CA LEU A 35 -2.44 -19.92 16.79
C LEU A 35 -2.59 -20.97 17.88
N ARG A 36 -2.67 -20.54 19.16
CA ARG A 36 -2.86 -21.44 20.31
C ARG A 36 -4.18 -22.21 20.23
N GLU A 37 -5.28 -21.58 19.81
CA GLU A 37 -6.56 -22.24 19.57
C GLU A 37 -6.48 -23.35 18.51
N ARG A 38 -5.46 -23.31 17.64
CA ARG A 38 -5.16 -24.32 16.62
C ARG A 38 -4.06 -25.29 17.04
N GLY A 39 -3.72 -25.34 18.34
CA GLY A 39 -2.69 -26.21 18.88
C GLY A 39 -1.25 -25.76 18.60
N ILE A 40 -1.04 -24.53 18.13
CA ILE A 40 0.28 -24.01 17.81
C ILE A 40 0.72 -23.02 18.89
N ASN A 41 1.58 -23.44 19.80
CA ASN A 41 2.08 -22.61 20.88
C ASN A 41 3.23 -21.71 20.40
N VAL A 42 2.93 -20.44 20.18
CA VAL A 42 3.90 -19.42 19.77
C VAL A 42 3.75 -18.19 20.63
N HIS A 43 4.83 -17.73 21.21
CA HIS A 43 4.82 -16.51 22.01
C HIS A 43 4.69 -15.27 21.09
N HIS A 44 3.95 -14.25 21.52
CA HIS A 44 3.70 -13.04 20.74
C HIS A 44 4.98 -12.30 20.32
N SER A 45 6.07 -12.38 21.10
CA SER A 45 7.36 -11.81 20.71
C SER A 45 8.00 -12.55 19.53
N THR A 46 7.70 -13.84 19.34
CA THR A 46 8.13 -14.60 18.17
C THR A 46 7.35 -14.15 16.93
N VAL A 47 6.03 -13.92 17.07
CA VAL A 47 5.21 -13.33 16.00
C VAL A 47 5.75 -11.95 15.60
N TYR A 48 6.09 -11.10 16.58
CA TYR A 48 6.74 -9.81 16.33
C TYR A 48 8.02 -9.96 15.50
N ARG A 49 8.93 -10.89 15.88
CA ARG A 49 10.18 -11.13 15.13
C ARG A 49 9.91 -11.59 13.70
N TRP A 50 8.93 -12.46 13.51
CA TRP A 50 8.53 -12.88 12.16
C TRP A 50 8.02 -11.73 11.32
N VAL A 51 7.21 -10.85 11.88
CA VAL A 51 6.72 -9.67 11.15
C VAL A 51 7.89 -8.76 10.77
N GLN A 52 8.84 -8.48 11.68
CA GLN A 52 10.01 -7.66 11.37
C GLN A 52 10.89 -8.29 10.28
N GLU A 53 11.06 -9.59 10.31
CA GLU A 53 11.91 -10.32 9.35
C GLU A 53 11.24 -10.47 7.97
N TYR A 54 9.95 -10.87 7.94
CA TYR A 54 9.30 -11.30 6.70
C TYR A 54 8.44 -10.23 6.02
N ALA A 55 7.93 -9.23 6.73
CA ALA A 55 7.13 -8.18 6.10
C ALA A 55 7.88 -7.43 5.00
N PRO A 56 9.17 -7.04 5.16
CA PRO A 56 9.93 -6.43 4.07
C PRO A 56 10.10 -7.34 2.86
N ILE A 57 10.31 -8.64 3.08
CA ILE A 57 10.47 -9.64 2.02
C ILE A 57 9.16 -9.81 1.25
N LEU A 58 8.04 -9.97 1.96
CA LEU A 58 6.70 -10.06 1.35
C LEU A 58 6.36 -8.81 0.55
N TYR A 59 6.71 -7.63 1.05
CA TYR A 59 6.54 -6.37 0.33
C TYR A 59 7.33 -6.36 -1.00
N GLN A 60 8.58 -6.82 -1.01
CA GLN A 60 9.39 -6.89 -2.23
C GLN A 60 8.83 -7.90 -3.24
N ILE A 61 8.33 -9.05 -2.76
CA ILE A 61 7.69 -10.07 -3.62
C ILE A 61 6.40 -9.50 -4.23
N TRP A 62 5.56 -8.87 -3.40
CA TRP A 62 4.33 -8.22 -3.83
C TRP A 62 4.62 -7.14 -4.89
N LYS A 63 5.58 -6.27 -4.63
CA LYS A 63 5.97 -5.20 -5.55
C LYS A 63 6.45 -5.73 -6.91
N LYS A 64 7.08 -6.92 -6.94
CA LYS A 64 7.50 -7.57 -8.20
C LYS A 64 6.34 -8.20 -8.96
N LYS A 65 5.36 -8.77 -8.26
CA LYS A 65 4.21 -9.46 -8.88
C LYS A 65 3.24 -8.48 -9.56
N HIS A 66 3.04 -7.31 -9.01
CA HIS A 66 2.08 -6.31 -9.50
C HIS A 66 2.65 -5.36 -10.57
N LYS A 67 3.38 -5.91 -11.56
CA LYS A 67 3.90 -5.12 -12.69
C LYS A 67 2.86 -4.78 -13.77
N LYS A 68 1.71 -5.44 -13.78
CA LYS A 68 0.61 -5.17 -14.71
C LYS A 68 -0.49 -4.43 -13.94
N ALA A 69 -0.41 -3.12 -13.90
CA ALA A 69 -1.51 -2.31 -13.40
C ALA A 69 -2.53 -2.11 -14.53
N TYR A 70 -3.81 -2.27 -14.21
CA TYR A 70 -4.86 -1.84 -15.11
C TYR A 70 -4.78 -0.32 -15.32
N TYR A 71 -5.04 0.13 -16.51
CA TYR A 71 -4.84 1.52 -16.93
C TYR A 71 -5.71 2.57 -16.23
N LYS A 72 -6.65 2.16 -15.39
CA LYS A 72 -7.51 3.03 -14.58
C LYS A 72 -7.08 2.99 -13.12
N TRP A 73 -6.64 4.13 -12.59
CA TRP A 73 -6.18 4.26 -11.21
C TRP A 73 -7.13 5.11 -10.37
N ARG A 74 -7.27 4.75 -9.11
CA ARG A 74 -7.86 5.59 -8.07
C ARG A 74 -6.76 5.97 -7.10
N ILE A 75 -6.68 7.25 -6.77
CA ILE A 75 -5.66 7.79 -5.85
C ILE A 75 -6.39 8.54 -4.76
N ASP A 76 -6.05 8.23 -3.53
CA ASP A 76 -6.59 8.85 -2.33
C ASP A 76 -5.49 9.26 -1.36
N GLU A 77 -5.83 10.20 -0.47
CA GLU A 77 -4.96 10.72 0.55
C GLU A 77 -5.67 10.68 1.90
N THR A 78 -5.10 9.95 2.85
CA THR A 78 -5.64 9.78 4.19
C THR A 78 -4.70 10.38 5.24
N TYR A 79 -5.27 11.01 6.26
CA TYR A 79 -4.53 11.51 7.41
C TYR A 79 -4.30 10.40 8.41
N ILE A 80 -3.07 10.23 8.85
CA ILE A 80 -2.74 9.30 9.94
C ILE A 80 -1.87 9.97 10.98
N LYS A 81 -2.06 9.61 12.24
CA LYS A 81 -1.28 10.15 13.35
C LYS A 81 -0.22 9.14 13.77
N ILE A 82 1.06 9.51 13.63
CA ILE A 82 2.19 8.67 13.99
C ILE A 82 2.98 9.35 15.10
N LYS A 83 3.09 8.69 16.26
CA LYS A 83 3.78 9.23 17.44
C LYS A 83 3.34 10.68 17.77
N GLY A 84 2.04 10.92 17.75
CA GLY A 84 1.44 12.22 18.02
C GLY A 84 1.51 13.24 16.89
N LYS A 85 2.21 12.99 15.78
CA LYS A 85 2.35 13.90 14.63
C LYS A 85 1.49 13.44 13.46
N TRP A 86 0.80 14.40 12.83
CA TRP A 86 0.03 14.14 11.62
C TRP A 86 0.95 13.84 10.44
N SER A 87 0.58 12.84 9.68
CA SER A 87 1.24 12.41 8.45
C SER A 87 0.19 12.10 7.40
N TYR A 88 0.59 12.07 6.14
CA TYR A 88 -0.29 11.91 4.98
C TYR A 88 0.07 10.63 4.26
N LEU A 89 -0.90 9.74 4.15
CA LEU A 89 -0.75 8.46 3.48
C LEU A 89 -1.40 8.56 2.10
N TYR A 90 -0.59 8.59 1.06
CA TYR A 90 -1.04 8.45 -0.32
C TYR A 90 -1.21 6.98 -0.65
N ARG A 91 -2.34 6.61 -1.20
CA ARG A 91 -2.64 5.26 -1.66
C ARG A 91 -3.16 5.30 -3.08
N ALA A 92 -2.72 4.35 -3.90
CA ALA A 92 -3.23 4.14 -5.25
C ALA A 92 -3.69 2.70 -5.42
N ILE A 93 -4.85 2.52 -6.04
CA ILE A 93 -5.38 1.22 -6.43
C ILE A 93 -5.70 1.21 -7.93
N ASP A 94 -5.72 0.03 -8.53
CA ASP A 94 -6.18 -0.16 -9.90
C ASP A 94 -7.70 -0.33 -10.00
N ALA A 95 -8.18 -0.65 -11.21
CA ALA A 95 -9.61 -0.85 -11.48
C ALA A 95 -10.22 -2.03 -10.71
N GLU A 96 -9.41 -3.03 -10.37
CA GLU A 96 -9.84 -4.24 -9.64
C GLU A 96 -9.70 -4.09 -8.13
N GLY A 97 -9.24 -2.93 -7.64
CA GLY A 97 -9.03 -2.68 -6.21
C GLY A 97 -7.67 -3.15 -5.67
N HIS A 98 -6.77 -3.63 -6.53
CA HIS A 98 -5.43 -4.01 -6.08
C HIS A 98 -4.59 -2.77 -5.77
N THR A 99 -3.95 -2.77 -4.61
CA THR A 99 -3.07 -1.67 -4.22
C THR A 99 -1.84 -1.62 -5.11
N LEU A 100 -1.67 -0.53 -5.84
CA LEU A 100 -0.50 -0.25 -6.68
C LEU A 100 0.69 0.20 -5.85
N ASP A 101 0.47 1.21 -5.01
CA ASP A 101 1.50 1.75 -4.14
C ASP A 101 0.89 2.47 -2.93
N ILE A 102 1.70 2.57 -1.87
CA ILE A 102 1.39 3.32 -0.66
C ILE A 102 2.62 4.14 -0.31
N TRP A 103 2.41 5.42 0.01
CA TRP A 103 3.50 6.31 0.35
C TRP A 103 3.15 7.28 1.47
N LEU A 104 3.95 7.23 2.53
CA LEU A 104 3.80 8.10 3.68
C LEU A 104 4.62 9.38 3.52
N ARG A 105 4.00 10.53 3.78
CA ARG A 105 4.65 11.85 3.75
C ARG A 105 4.35 12.66 5.01
N LYS A 106 5.28 13.52 5.39
CA LYS A 106 5.11 14.41 6.55
C LYS A 106 4.30 15.66 6.22
N GLN A 107 4.29 16.06 4.96
CA GLN A 107 3.61 17.28 4.49
C GLN A 107 2.61 16.94 3.39
N ARG A 108 1.53 17.71 3.37
CA ARG A 108 0.52 17.72 2.31
C ARG A 108 0.81 18.90 1.41
N ASP A 109 1.37 18.61 0.25
CA ASP A 109 1.62 19.65 -0.76
C ASP A 109 1.51 19.09 -2.19
N ASN A 110 1.48 20.01 -3.15
CA ASN A 110 1.42 19.66 -4.57
C ASN A 110 2.67 18.85 -5.00
N HIS A 111 3.80 19.02 -4.33
CA HIS A 111 5.04 18.33 -4.64
C HIS A 111 4.96 16.85 -4.21
N ALA A 112 4.37 16.57 -3.05
CA ALA A 112 4.16 15.20 -2.59
C ALA A 112 3.20 14.44 -3.52
N ALA A 113 2.05 15.03 -3.85
CA ALA A 113 1.09 14.45 -4.79
C ALA A 113 1.73 14.20 -6.17
N TYR A 114 2.43 15.20 -6.72
CA TYR A 114 3.14 15.05 -7.99
C TYR A 114 4.19 13.93 -7.95
N ALA A 115 5.02 13.88 -6.90
CA ALA A 115 6.07 12.89 -6.75
C ALA A 115 5.50 11.47 -6.62
N PHE A 116 4.36 11.31 -5.93
CA PHE A 116 3.66 10.04 -5.83
C PHE A 116 3.15 9.55 -7.18
N ILE A 117 2.45 10.40 -7.93
CA ILE A 117 1.91 10.06 -9.24
C ILE A 117 3.04 9.77 -10.25
N LYS A 118 4.10 10.58 -10.24
CA LYS A 118 5.32 10.35 -11.03
C LYS A 118 5.93 8.98 -10.75
N ARG A 119 5.96 8.56 -9.48
CA ARG A 119 6.46 7.24 -9.05
C ARG A 119 5.59 6.12 -9.61
N LEU A 120 4.26 6.25 -9.56
CA LEU A 120 3.33 5.30 -10.16
C LEU A 120 3.55 5.16 -11.68
N ILE A 121 3.65 6.28 -12.39
CA ILE A 121 3.88 6.27 -13.86
C ILE A 121 5.21 5.59 -14.21
N LYS A 122 6.26 5.85 -13.44
CA LYS A 122 7.56 5.19 -13.64
C LYS A 122 7.51 3.68 -13.42
N GLN A 123 6.67 3.23 -12.51
CA GLN A 123 6.57 1.82 -12.13
C GLN A 123 5.61 1.03 -13.02
N PHE A 124 4.48 1.62 -13.41
CA PHE A 124 3.35 0.94 -14.05
C PHE A 124 3.04 1.44 -15.47
N GLY A 125 3.73 2.49 -15.93
CA GLY A 125 3.47 3.12 -17.22
C GLY A 125 2.38 4.21 -17.14
N LYS A 126 1.95 4.70 -18.30
CA LYS A 126 0.96 5.79 -18.41
C LYS A 126 -0.45 5.26 -18.17
N PRO A 127 -1.22 5.85 -17.23
CA PRO A 127 -2.63 5.50 -17.06
C PRO A 127 -3.50 6.07 -18.17
N GLN A 128 -4.60 5.39 -18.49
CA GLN A 128 -5.65 5.93 -19.35
C GLN A 128 -6.59 6.85 -18.56
N LYS A 129 -6.84 6.52 -17.29
CA LYS A 129 -7.71 7.29 -16.41
C LYS A 129 -7.19 7.30 -14.98
N VAL A 130 -7.18 8.48 -14.37
CA VAL A 130 -6.83 8.67 -12.96
C VAL A 130 -8.01 9.35 -12.28
N ILE A 131 -8.55 8.72 -11.25
CA ILE A 131 -9.63 9.24 -10.43
C ILE A 131 -9.02 9.70 -9.11
N THR A 132 -9.32 10.93 -8.71
CA THR A 132 -8.88 11.51 -7.44
C THR A 132 -10.06 12.18 -6.74
N ASP A 133 -9.86 12.52 -5.48
CA ASP A 133 -10.73 13.46 -4.79
C ASP A 133 -10.68 14.86 -5.42
N GLN A 134 -11.45 15.79 -4.85
CA GLN A 134 -11.51 17.19 -5.31
C GLN A 134 -10.43 18.08 -4.68
N ALA A 135 -9.45 17.52 -3.97
CA ALA A 135 -8.42 18.28 -3.29
C ALA A 135 -7.62 19.19 -4.26
N PRO A 136 -7.44 20.47 -3.93
CA PRO A 136 -6.71 21.40 -4.81
C PRO A 136 -5.28 20.97 -5.09
N SER A 137 -4.60 20.41 -4.08
CA SER A 137 -3.22 19.89 -4.20
C SER A 137 -3.10 18.81 -5.28
N THR A 138 -4.06 17.89 -5.31
CA THR A 138 -4.11 16.77 -6.27
C THR A 138 -4.43 17.27 -7.68
N LYS A 139 -5.33 18.24 -7.82
CA LYS A 139 -5.66 18.87 -9.12
C LYS A 139 -4.44 19.54 -9.75
N VAL A 140 -3.72 20.35 -8.97
CA VAL A 140 -2.49 21.03 -9.42
C VAL A 140 -1.41 20.01 -9.79
N ALA A 141 -1.23 18.99 -8.98
CA ALA A 141 -0.26 17.92 -9.24
C ALA A 141 -0.59 17.17 -10.53
N MET A 142 -1.87 16.82 -10.76
CA MET A 142 -2.32 16.14 -11.97
C MET A 142 -2.14 16.99 -13.22
N ALA A 143 -2.46 18.28 -13.20
CA ALA A 143 -2.21 19.18 -14.32
C ALA A 143 -0.73 19.20 -14.72
N LYS A 144 0.17 19.24 -13.74
CA LYS A 144 1.62 19.15 -13.96
C LYS A 144 2.04 17.80 -14.53
N VAL A 145 1.47 16.70 -14.03
CA VAL A 145 1.73 15.34 -14.52
C VAL A 145 1.29 15.18 -15.97
N ILE A 146 0.08 15.62 -16.32
CA ILE A 146 -0.46 15.57 -17.69
C ILE A 146 0.51 16.26 -18.65
N LYS A 147 0.94 17.46 -18.31
CA LYS A 147 1.90 18.25 -19.14
C LYS A 147 3.26 17.53 -19.24
N THR A 148 3.82 17.06 -18.10
CA THR A 148 5.17 16.48 -18.06
C THR A 148 5.26 15.15 -18.81
N PHE A 149 4.25 14.30 -18.67
CA PHE A 149 4.24 12.95 -19.25
C PHE A 149 3.47 12.87 -20.58
N LYS A 150 2.96 14.02 -21.08
CA LYS A 150 2.15 14.08 -22.31
C LYS A 150 1.00 13.07 -22.26
N LEU A 151 0.20 13.13 -21.18
CA LEU A 151 -0.99 12.33 -21.04
C LEU A 151 -2.17 13.00 -21.75
N ASN A 152 -3.22 12.21 -22.03
CA ASN A 152 -4.47 12.79 -22.52
C ASN A 152 -5.02 13.77 -21.46
N PRO A 153 -5.41 15.00 -21.80
CA PRO A 153 -6.03 15.96 -20.87
C PRO A 153 -7.22 15.39 -20.13
N ASP A 154 -8.04 14.55 -20.77
CA ASP A 154 -9.24 13.94 -20.22
C ASP A 154 -8.97 12.70 -19.33
N CYS A 155 -7.69 12.36 -19.13
CA CYS A 155 -7.34 11.21 -18.28
C CYS A 155 -7.64 11.44 -16.80
N HIS A 156 -7.77 12.70 -16.34
CA HIS A 156 -8.04 13.03 -14.94
C HIS A 156 -9.53 13.27 -14.70
N CYS A 157 -10.08 12.53 -13.76
CA CYS A 157 -11.46 12.68 -13.29
C CYS A 157 -11.46 12.95 -11.79
N THR A 158 -12.14 13.99 -11.36
CA THR A 158 -12.35 14.28 -9.93
C THR A 158 -13.76 13.83 -9.52
N SER A 159 -13.86 13.03 -8.47
CA SER A 159 -15.15 12.57 -7.98
C SER A 159 -15.12 12.39 -6.47
N LYS A 160 -16.14 12.91 -5.78
CA LYS A 160 -16.30 12.78 -4.34
C LYS A 160 -16.65 11.35 -3.90
N TYR A 161 -17.32 10.57 -4.76
CA TYR A 161 -17.90 9.27 -4.40
C TYR A 161 -17.24 8.07 -5.07
N LEU A 162 -16.50 8.24 -6.16
CA LEU A 162 -15.86 7.13 -6.88
C LEU A 162 -14.56 6.63 -6.19
N ASN A 163 -14.13 7.30 -5.12
CA ASN A 163 -12.98 6.88 -4.31
C ASN A 163 -13.36 6.01 -3.10
N ASN A 164 -14.66 5.77 -2.84
CA ASN A 164 -15.12 4.97 -1.69
C ASN A 164 -14.73 3.48 -1.74
N LEU A 165 -14.02 3.04 -2.76
CA LEU A 165 -13.45 1.69 -2.87
C LEU A 165 -12.01 1.60 -2.36
N ILE A 166 -11.47 2.70 -1.82
CA ILE A 166 -10.10 2.76 -1.29
C ILE A 166 -10.11 2.57 0.21
#